data_9f4d6d506bad65e21177b47f492b7e44
#
_entry.id   9f4d6d506bad65e21177b47f492b7e44
#
_cell.length_a   1.000
_cell.length_b   1.000
_cell.length_c   1.000
_cell.angle_alpha   90.00
_cell.angle_beta   90.00
_cell.angle_gamma   90.00
#
_symmetry.space_group_name_H-M   'P 1'
#
loop_
_entity.id
_entity.type
_entity.pdbx_description
1 polymer ?
#
loop_
_entity_poly.entity_id
_entity_poly.type
_entity_poly.pdbx_seq_one_letter_code
_entity_poly.pdbx_strand_id
1 'polypeptide(L)'
;LKEFIEANKDLISQIAQNYNVNASIHPEDHIFQFLVTNPVFPSKKEAIDYYFKDGRKSAETLLDLMTSFYPPVDTPIKLLEFASGYGCVTRHLLNLQTNLRITACDIHEEAITFLERTLHTSSILSHPEPEQIKLSSTYDIVFGLSFFSHMPDTTWFRWLQTLYNAVSPGGLFIFTTHGYQSKKYFSFPDLNKQGYWFLPSSEQLDLDVHQYGQTIVSPSYVCDKIKLLPYNPIIKKYTEGFWWEHQDLWVIKKEIK
;
A
#
# COMPACT_ATOMS: atom_id res chain seq x y z
N LEU A 1 -0.57 22.16 -5.62
CA LEU A 1 0.05 21.09 -6.44
C LEU A 1 -0.26 21.26 -7.94
N LYS A 2 -1.47 21.65 -8.34
CA LYS A 2 -1.87 21.80 -9.75
C LYS A 2 -0.91 22.69 -10.55
N GLU A 3 -0.58 23.87 -10.04
CA GLU A 3 0.36 24.81 -10.70
C GLU A 3 1.77 24.21 -10.83
N PHE A 4 2.21 23.45 -9.82
CA PHE A 4 3.50 22.76 -9.89
C PHE A 4 3.54 21.72 -11.00
N ILE A 5 2.48 20.92 -11.15
CA ILE A 5 2.36 19.89 -12.20
C ILE A 5 2.39 20.53 -13.57
N GLU A 6 1.60 21.57 -13.80
CA GLU A 6 1.58 22.29 -15.09
C GLU A 6 2.95 22.92 -15.43
N ALA A 7 3.58 23.56 -14.45
CA ALA A 7 4.90 24.20 -14.64
C ALA A 7 6.04 23.18 -14.88
N ASN A 8 5.86 21.93 -14.54
CA ASN A 8 6.88 20.87 -14.68
C ASN A 8 6.43 19.71 -15.59
N LYS A 9 5.39 19.90 -16.40
CA LYS A 9 4.76 18.86 -17.22
C LYS A 9 5.75 18.11 -18.14
N ASP A 10 6.61 18.84 -18.82
CA ASP A 10 7.62 18.27 -19.72
C ASP A 10 8.66 17.45 -18.94
N LEU A 11 9.10 17.95 -17.78
CA LEU A 11 10.03 17.24 -16.92
C LEU A 11 9.41 15.96 -16.36
N ILE A 12 8.16 16.02 -15.89
CA ILE A 12 7.42 14.84 -15.42
C ILE A 12 7.30 13.80 -16.54
N SER A 13 6.94 14.24 -17.76
CA SER A 13 6.81 13.36 -18.92
C SER A 13 8.14 12.71 -19.30
N GLN A 14 9.22 13.48 -19.32
CA GLN A 14 10.56 12.97 -19.61
C GLN A 14 11.01 11.92 -18.58
N ILE A 15 10.76 12.18 -17.29
CA ILE A 15 11.15 11.24 -16.23
C ILE A 15 10.29 9.98 -16.30
N ALA A 16 8.96 10.10 -16.42
CA ALA A 16 8.06 8.96 -16.54
C ALA A 16 8.41 8.04 -17.73
N GLN A 17 8.89 8.62 -18.83
CA GLN A 17 9.33 7.89 -20.01
C GLN A 17 10.53 6.97 -19.72
N ASN A 18 11.45 7.35 -18.81
CA ASN A 18 12.56 6.49 -18.39
C ASN A 18 12.08 5.23 -17.69
N TYR A 19 10.89 5.27 -17.08
CA TYR A 19 10.25 4.14 -16.40
C TYR A 19 9.20 3.43 -17.26
N ASN A 20 8.95 3.93 -18.48
CA ASN A 20 7.93 3.41 -19.40
C ASN A 20 6.53 3.35 -18.76
N VAL A 21 6.10 4.43 -18.10
CA VAL A 21 4.81 4.50 -17.42
C VAL A 21 4.03 5.75 -17.82
N ASN A 22 2.73 5.75 -17.51
CA ASN A 22 1.87 6.92 -17.65
C ASN A 22 2.40 8.07 -16.78
N ALA A 23 2.60 9.25 -17.40
CA ALA A 23 3.18 10.42 -16.76
C ALA A 23 2.16 11.29 -15.99
N SER A 24 0.85 10.99 -16.12
CA SER A 24 -0.18 11.81 -15.51
C SER A 24 -0.10 11.75 -13.99
N ILE A 25 -0.15 12.92 -13.37
CA ILE A 25 -0.21 13.09 -11.91
C ILE A 25 -1.51 13.82 -11.58
N HIS A 26 -2.25 13.32 -10.60
CA HIS A 26 -3.45 14.02 -10.13
C HIS A 26 -3.08 15.19 -9.20
N PRO A 27 -3.79 16.34 -9.26
CA PRO A 27 -3.52 17.47 -8.37
C PRO A 27 -3.67 17.20 -6.88
N GLU A 28 -4.36 16.12 -6.52
CA GLU A 28 -4.57 15.70 -5.13
C GLU A 28 -3.76 14.44 -4.77
N ASP A 29 -2.76 14.08 -5.57
CA ASP A 29 -1.85 12.97 -5.23
C ASP A 29 -0.99 13.36 -4.01
N HIS A 30 -1.41 12.89 -2.84
CA HIS A 30 -0.76 13.19 -1.56
C HIS A 30 0.69 12.70 -1.50
N ILE A 31 0.99 11.55 -2.09
CA ILE A 31 2.36 11.03 -2.15
C ILE A 31 3.25 11.92 -3.01
N PHE A 32 2.77 12.28 -4.20
CA PHE A 32 3.52 13.20 -5.07
C PHE A 32 3.69 14.57 -4.41
N GLN A 33 2.65 15.12 -3.79
CA GLN A 33 2.72 16.39 -3.07
C GLN A 33 3.74 16.33 -1.95
N PHE A 34 3.70 15.29 -1.12
CA PHE A 34 4.64 15.08 -0.02
C PHE A 34 6.09 15.10 -0.54
N LEU A 35 6.38 14.39 -1.62
CA LEU A 35 7.73 14.29 -2.16
C LEU A 35 8.23 15.63 -2.73
N VAL A 36 7.41 16.32 -3.54
CA VAL A 36 7.85 17.57 -4.19
C VAL A 36 7.93 18.77 -3.25
N THR A 37 7.33 18.67 -2.07
CA THR A 37 7.42 19.68 -1.00
C THR A 37 8.43 19.33 0.08
N ASN A 38 8.97 18.10 0.08
CA ASN A 38 9.90 17.64 1.09
C ASN A 38 11.30 18.24 0.88
N PRO A 39 11.85 18.96 1.87
CA PRO A 39 13.15 19.64 1.75
C PRO A 39 14.35 18.68 1.68
N VAL A 40 14.14 17.37 1.89
CA VAL A 40 15.21 16.37 1.75
C VAL A 40 15.69 16.24 0.30
N PHE A 41 14.85 16.57 -0.67
CA PHE A 41 15.22 16.53 -2.08
C PHE A 41 15.91 17.83 -2.51
N PRO A 42 17.17 17.76 -3.01
CA PRO A 42 17.91 18.96 -3.43
C PRO A 42 17.29 19.69 -4.63
N SER A 43 16.48 18.99 -5.44
CA SER A 43 15.83 19.57 -6.61
C SER A 43 14.46 18.95 -6.89
N LYS A 44 13.62 19.69 -7.61
CA LYS A 44 12.33 19.19 -8.12
C LYS A 44 12.50 17.93 -8.98
N LYS A 45 13.57 17.88 -9.78
CA LYS A 45 13.87 16.73 -10.64
C LYS A 45 14.07 15.46 -9.80
N GLU A 46 14.84 15.55 -8.72
CA GLU A 46 15.08 14.40 -7.85
C GLU A 46 13.83 13.95 -7.11
N ALA A 47 13.00 14.87 -6.65
CA ALA A 47 11.72 14.55 -6.04
C ALA A 47 10.76 13.83 -7.02
N ILE A 48 10.65 14.34 -8.25
CA ILE A 48 9.83 13.73 -9.30
C ILE A 48 10.40 12.36 -9.70
N ASP A 49 11.72 12.24 -9.89
CA ASP A 49 12.37 10.96 -10.21
C ASP A 49 12.16 9.95 -9.09
N TYR A 50 12.26 10.37 -7.85
CA TYR A 50 12.03 9.51 -6.70
C TYR A 50 10.60 8.94 -6.68
N TYR A 51 9.58 9.72 -7.00
CA TYR A 51 8.20 9.24 -7.08
C TYR A 51 8.05 8.05 -8.04
N PHE A 52 8.59 8.16 -9.26
CA PHE A 52 8.53 7.07 -10.23
C PHE A 52 9.46 5.91 -9.87
N LYS A 53 10.66 6.20 -9.38
CA LYS A 53 11.64 5.21 -8.96
C LYS A 53 11.15 4.36 -7.79
N ASP A 54 10.56 4.99 -6.77
CA ASP A 54 10.03 4.30 -5.60
C ASP A 54 8.81 3.46 -5.94
N GLY A 55 7.88 3.99 -6.73
CA GLY A 55 6.74 3.23 -7.25
C GLY A 55 7.19 1.99 -8.04
N ARG A 56 8.22 2.12 -8.90
CA ARG A 56 8.81 1.00 -9.62
C ARG A 56 9.44 -0.02 -8.69
N LYS A 57 10.26 0.43 -7.76
CA LYS A 57 10.92 -0.45 -6.78
C LYS A 57 9.89 -1.22 -5.95
N SER A 58 8.81 -0.55 -5.54
CA SER A 58 7.72 -1.17 -4.80
C SER A 58 6.99 -2.23 -5.63
N ALA A 59 6.72 -1.94 -6.90
CA ALA A 59 6.11 -2.91 -7.81
C ALA A 59 7.01 -4.13 -8.06
N GLU A 60 8.30 -3.93 -8.33
CA GLU A 60 9.29 -5.01 -8.52
C GLU A 60 9.41 -5.85 -7.24
N THR A 61 9.46 -5.21 -6.07
CA THR A 61 9.50 -5.91 -4.78
C THR A 61 8.26 -6.79 -4.56
N LEU A 62 7.07 -6.29 -4.89
CA LEU A 62 5.84 -7.09 -4.81
C LEU A 62 5.89 -8.29 -5.75
N LEU A 63 6.34 -8.12 -7.00
CA LEU A 63 6.47 -9.20 -7.98
C LEU A 63 7.47 -10.28 -7.52
N ASP A 64 8.59 -9.88 -6.92
CA ASP A 64 9.59 -10.81 -6.36
C ASP A 64 9.00 -11.62 -5.19
N LEU A 65 8.21 -10.97 -4.32
CA LEU A 65 7.51 -11.65 -3.23
C LEU A 65 6.45 -12.63 -3.77
N MET A 66 5.70 -12.23 -4.78
CA MET A 66 4.74 -13.10 -5.45
C MET A 66 5.46 -14.33 -6.05
N THR A 67 6.53 -14.12 -6.80
CA THR A 67 7.31 -15.21 -7.41
C THR A 67 7.88 -16.17 -6.35
N SER A 68 8.26 -15.65 -5.18
CA SER A 68 8.86 -16.44 -4.11
C SER A 68 7.85 -17.29 -3.34
N PHE A 69 6.58 -16.86 -3.22
CA PHE A 69 5.61 -17.47 -2.29
C PHE A 69 4.30 -17.92 -2.93
N TYR A 70 4.02 -17.49 -4.16
CA TYR A 70 2.85 -17.91 -4.93
C TYR A 70 3.29 -18.84 -6.07
N PRO A 71 2.64 -20.00 -6.26
CA PRO A 71 3.05 -20.93 -7.29
C PRO A 71 2.81 -20.35 -8.70
N PRO A 72 3.63 -20.71 -9.69
CA PRO A 72 3.35 -20.36 -11.08
C PRO A 72 1.97 -20.87 -11.50
N VAL A 73 1.19 -20.04 -12.19
CA VAL A 73 -0.13 -20.38 -12.72
C VAL A 73 -0.25 -19.89 -14.17
N ASP A 74 -0.97 -20.66 -14.99
CA ASP A 74 -1.22 -20.31 -16.40
C ASP A 74 -2.37 -19.29 -16.55
N THR A 75 -3.17 -19.12 -15.51
CA THR A 75 -4.29 -18.17 -15.51
C THR A 75 -3.86 -16.80 -14.99
N PRO A 76 -4.52 -15.71 -15.42
CA PRO A 76 -4.22 -14.40 -14.89
C PRO A 76 -4.40 -14.33 -13.37
N ILE A 77 -3.41 -13.78 -12.69
CA ILE A 77 -3.39 -13.58 -11.22
C ILE A 77 -4.21 -12.35 -10.88
N LYS A 78 -5.20 -12.51 -10.01
CA LYS A 78 -6.02 -11.41 -9.51
C LYS A 78 -5.32 -10.74 -8.33
N LEU A 79 -4.95 -9.48 -8.49
CA LEU A 79 -4.32 -8.65 -7.47
C LEU A 79 -5.28 -7.56 -6.99
N LEU A 80 -5.50 -7.47 -5.68
CA LEU A 80 -6.07 -6.29 -5.03
C LEU A 80 -4.92 -5.45 -4.46
N GLU A 81 -4.72 -4.25 -4.99
CA GLU A 81 -3.86 -3.22 -4.41
C GLU A 81 -4.73 -2.32 -3.54
N PHE A 82 -4.64 -2.48 -2.22
CA PHE A 82 -5.43 -1.74 -1.25
C PHE A 82 -4.68 -0.52 -0.72
N ALA A 83 -5.38 0.60 -0.58
CA ALA A 83 -4.82 1.92 -0.31
C ALA A 83 -3.82 2.34 -1.41
N SER A 84 -4.25 2.21 -2.67
CA SER A 84 -3.42 2.44 -3.86
C SER A 84 -3.11 3.91 -4.13
N GLY A 85 -3.79 4.83 -3.45
CA GLY A 85 -3.72 6.26 -3.72
C GLY A 85 -4.01 6.56 -5.20
N TYR A 86 -3.25 7.47 -5.77
CA TYR A 86 -3.34 7.84 -7.18
C TYR A 86 -2.43 6.98 -8.09
N GLY A 87 -2.14 5.74 -7.68
CA GLY A 87 -1.50 4.73 -8.51
C GLY A 87 0.00 4.91 -8.67
N CYS A 88 0.71 5.36 -7.62
CA CYS A 88 2.16 5.42 -7.63
C CYS A 88 2.79 4.06 -7.94
N VAL A 89 2.31 2.98 -7.34
CA VAL A 89 2.75 1.60 -7.59
C VAL A 89 1.98 0.97 -8.74
N THR A 90 0.65 1.16 -8.80
CA THR A 90 -0.26 0.59 -9.81
C THR A 90 0.25 0.80 -11.23
N ARG A 91 0.70 2.03 -11.60
CA ARG A 91 1.18 2.35 -12.94
C ARG A 91 2.38 1.51 -13.39
N HIS A 92 3.20 1.05 -12.46
CA HIS A 92 4.33 0.17 -12.74
C HIS A 92 3.90 -1.29 -12.86
N LEU A 93 3.01 -1.76 -11.99
CA LEU A 93 2.47 -3.12 -12.05
C LEU A 93 1.79 -3.40 -13.39
N LEU A 94 1.05 -2.42 -13.94
CA LEU A 94 0.40 -2.52 -15.24
C LEU A 94 1.37 -2.81 -16.39
N ASN A 95 2.62 -2.37 -16.28
CA ASN A 95 3.62 -2.52 -17.33
C ASN A 95 4.64 -3.64 -17.08
N LEU A 96 4.91 -3.96 -15.80
CA LEU A 96 5.92 -4.97 -15.46
C LEU A 96 5.43 -6.40 -15.62
N GLN A 97 4.13 -6.63 -15.48
CA GLN A 97 3.57 -7.98 -15.51
C GLN A 97 2.24 -8.04 -16.28
N THR A 98 2.26 -8.68 -17.43
CA THR A 98 1.08 -8.79 -18.31
C THR A 98 0.05 -9.81 -17.82
N ASN A 99 0.44 -10.75 -16.93
CA ASN A 99 -0.45 -11.78 -16.38
C ASN A 99 -1.16 -11.34 -15.09
N LEU A 100 -1.18 -10.04 -14.78
CA LEU A 100 -1.92 -9.50 -13.63
C LEU A 100 -3.25 -8.91 -14.07
N ARG A 101 -4.29 -9.20 -13.27
CA ARG A 101 -5.56 -8.48 -13.27
C ARG A 101 -5.61 -7.65 -12.00
N ILE A 102 -5.27 -6.38 -12.11
CA ILE A 102 -5.17 -5.46 -10.98
C ILE A 102 -6.53 -4.82 -10.73
N THR A 103 -6.95 -4.86 -9.46
CA THR A 103 -8.01 -4.02 -8.91
C THR A 103 -7.37 -3.10 -7.88
N ALA A 104 -7.35 -1.81 -8.16
CA ALA A 104 -6.90 -0.79 -7.22
C ALA A 104 -8.04 -0.40 -6.29
N CYS A 105 -7.74 -0.12 -5.02
CA CYS A 105 -8.74 0.25 -4.04
C CYS A 105 -8.24 1.40 -3.18
N ASP A 106 -9.02 2.47 -3.09
CA ASP A 106 -8.70 3.63 -2.26
C ASP A 106 -9.96 4.25 -1.65
N ILE A 107 -9.78 5.11 -0.62
CA ILE A 107 -10.86 5.81 0.06
C ILE A 107 -11.33 7.06 -0.71
N HIS A 108 -10.50 7.63 -1.58
CA HIS A 108 -10.75 8.86 -2.31
C HIS A 108 -11.46 8.59 -3.64
N GLU A 109 -12.64 9.18 -3.86
CA GLU A 109 -13.39 9.04 -5.13
C GLU A 109 -12.60 9.57 -6.32
N GLU A 110 -11.85 10.65 -6.13
CA GLU A 110 -11.00 11.25 -7.16
C GLU A 110 -9.86 10.32 -7.57
N ALA A 111 -9.28 9.58 -6.60
CA ALA A 111 -8.27 8.56 -6.89
C ALA A 111 -8.88 7.42 -7.72
N ILE A 112 -10.06 6.92 -7.35
CA ILE A 112 -10.79 5.90 -8.11
C ILE A 112 -11.07 6.36 -9.54
N THR A 113 -11.59 7.56 -9.70
CA THR A 113 -11.86 8.15 -11.02
C THR A 113 -10.59 8.29 -11.86
N PHE A 114 -9.49 8.70 -11.25
CA PHE A 114 -8.20 8.83 -11.91
C PHE A 114 -7.63 7.48 -12.33
N LEU A 115 -7.67 6.50 -11.46
CA LEU A 115 -7.22 5.12 -11.73
C LEU A 115 -7.96 4.50 -12.92
N GLU A 116 -9.28 4.66 -12.98
CA GLU A 116 -10.10 4.14 -14.08
C GLU A 116 -9.87 4.86 -15.40
N ARG A 117 -9.92 6.20 -15.37
CA ARG A 117 -9.90 7.00 -16.60
C ARG A 117 -8.50 7.21 -17.16
N THR A 118 -7.49 7.28 -16.31
CA THR A 118 -6.12 7.66 -16.69
C THR A 118 -5.18 6.47 -16.74
N LEU A 119 -5.29 5.55 -15.77
CA LEU A 119 -4.45 4.34 -15.74
C LEU A 119 -5.17 3.11 -16.32
N HIS A 120 -6.46 3.22 -16.63
CA HIS A 120 -7.27 2.16 -17.25
C HIS A 120 -7.27 0.85 -16.44
N THR A 121 -7.29 0.96 -15.11
CA THR A 121 -7.38 -0.20 -14.21
C THR A 121 -8.76 -0.32 -13.59
N SER A 122 -9.16 -1.53 -13.21
CA SER A 122 -10.36 -1.72 -12.39
C SER A 122 -10.13 -1.11 -11.02
N SER A 123 -11.17 -0.49 -10.44
CA SER A 123 -11.04 0.11 -9.12
C SER A 123 -12.25 -0.12 -8.22
N ILE A 124 -12.06 0.05 -6.92
CA ILE A 124 -13.09 -0.09 -5.89
C ILE A 124 -12.92 1.08 -4.91
N LEU A 125 -14.01 1.79 -4.65
CA LEU A 125 -14.05 2.76 -3.56
C LEU A 125 -14.08 2.03 -2.23
N SER A 126 -13.12 2.33 -1.35
CA SER A 126 -13.06 1.84 0.01
C SER A 126 -14.11 2.51 0.91
N HIS A 127 -14.14 2.12 2.16
CA HIS A 127 -15.02 2.69 3.17
C HIS A 127 -14.25 2.87 4.48
N PRO A 128 -14.53 3.89 5.33
CA PRO A 128 -13.88 4.01 6.63
C PRO A 128 -14.12 2.80 7.55
N GLU A 129 -15.30 2.17 7.45
CA GLU A 129 -15.63 0.96 8.19
C GLU A 129 -15.31 -0.28 7.36
N PRO A 130 -14.43 -1.19 7.86
CA PRO A 130 -13.93 -2.33 7.09
C PRO A 130 -15.01 -3.24 6.51
N GLU A 131 -16.08 -3.46 7.25
CA GLU A 131 -17.17 -4.39 6.86
C GLU A 131 -18.11 -3.81 5.81
N GLN A 132 -18.01 -2.52 5.53
CA GLN A 132 -18.83 -1.85 4.52
C GLN A 132 -18.19 -1.82 3.14
N ILE A 133 -16.91 -2.19 3.02
CA ILE A 133 -16.26 -2.29 1.72
C ILE A 133 -16.91 -3.41 0.88
N LYS A 134 -17.20 -3.09 -0.38
CA LYS A 134 -17.84 -4.04 -1.31
C LYS A 134 -16.81 -4.72 -2.20
N LEU A 135 -16.18 -5.77 -1.68
CA LEU A 135 -15.29 -6.62 -2.47
C LEU A 135 -16.12 -7.69 -3.19
N SER A 136 -16.26 -7.57 -4.51
CA SER A 136 -17.13 -8.42 -5.33
C SER A 136 -16.56 -9.81 -5.64
N SER A 137 -15.29 -10.04 -5.33
CA SER A 137 -14.59 -11.31 -5.60
C SER A 137 -13.48 -11.54 -4.59
N THR A 138 -12.87 -12.72 -4.64
CA THR A 138 -11.60 -12.99 -3.97
C THR A 138 -10.43 -12.77 -4.92
N TYR A 139 -9.24 -12.56 -4.34
CA TYR A 139 -8.01 -12.23 -5.04
C TYR A 139 -6.93 -13.25 -4.68
N ASP A 140 -6.09 -13.57 -5.65
CA ASP A 140 -4.94 -14.44 -5.43
C ASP A 140 -3.88 -13.76 -4.58
N ILE A 141 -3.77 -12.45 -4.76
CA ILE A 141 -2.87 -11.58 -4.00
C ILE A 141 -3.68 -10.38 -3.47
N VAL A 142 -3.58 -10.11 -2.18
CA VAL A 142 -4.01 -8.86 -1.57
C VAL A 142 -2.76 -8.13 -1.08
N PHE A 143 -2.58 -6.89 -1.50
CA PHE A 143 -1.42 -6.08 -1.16
C PHE A 143 -1.84 -4.77 -0.49
N GLY A 144 -1.29 -4.47 0.69
CA GLY A 144 -1.56 -3.25 1.44
C GLY A 144 -0.24 -2.60 1.90
N LEU A 145 0.30 -1.68 1.10
CA LEU A 145 1.52 -0.97 1.41
C LEU A 145 1.23 0.25 2.29
N SER A 146 1.90 0.32 3.44
CA SER A 146 1.80 1.45 4.39
C SER A 146 0.39 1.77 4.91
N PHE A 147 -0.55 0.83 4.80
CA PHE A 147 -1.92 1.02 5.30
C PHE A 147 -2.03 0.81 6.82
N PHE A 148 -1.49 -0.31 7.32
CA PHE A 148 -1.57 -0.66 8.76
C PHE A 148 -0.72 0.23 9.67
N SER A 149 0.14 1.05 9.09
CA SER A 149 0.88 2.11 9.78
C SER A 149 0.02 3.32 10.15
N HIS A 150 -1.27 3.32 9.78
CA HIS A 150 -2.18 4.44 10.03
C HIS A 150 -3.44 4.06 10.83
N MET A 151 -3.69 2.77 11.03
CA MET A 151 -4.97 2.30 11.58
C MET A 151 -5.03 2.37 13.11
N PRO A 152 -6.10 2.93 13.71
CA PRO A 152 -6.34 2.86 15.15
C PRO A 152 -6.68 1.42 15.57
N ASP A 153 -6.42 1.07 16.85
CA ASP A 153 -6.65 -0.28 17.40
C ASP A 153 -8.09 -0.76 17.22
N THR A 154 -9.05 0.15 17.21
CA THR A 154 -10.47 -0.13 17.02
C THR A 154 -10.80 -0.73 15.65
N THR A 155 -10.02 -0.42 14.62
CA THR A 155 -10.22 -0.91 13.23
C THR A 155 -9.07 -1.79 12.74
N TRP A 156 -7.90 -1.78 13.38
CA TRP A 156 -6.71 -2.48 12.91
C TRP A 156 -6.96 -3.96 12.61
N PHE A 157 -7.50 -4.71 13.58
CA PHE A 157 -7.80 -6.13 13.38
C PHE A 157 -8.97 -6.36 12.41
N ARG A 158 -9.98 -5.50 12.43
CA ARG A 158 -11.13 -5.57 11.54
C ARG A 158 -10.67 -5.44 10.08
N TRP A 159 -9.75 -4.50 9.79
CA TRP A 159 -9.12 -4.37 8.48
C TRP A 159 -8.28 -5.60 8.11
N LEU A 160 -7.46 -6.10 9.04
CA LEU A 160 -6.67 -7.31 8.82
C LEU A 160 -7.58 -8.48 8.41
N GLN A 161 -8.69 -8.68 9.12
CA GLN A 161 -9.66 -9.73 8.86
C GLN A 161 -10.39 -9.54 7.53
N THR A 162 -10.84 -8.32 7.23
CA THR A 162 -11.55 -7.99 6.00
C THR A 162 -10.68 -8.24 4.76
N LEU A 163 -9.45 -7.76 4.77
CA LEU A 163 -8.51 -7.96 3.68
C LEU A 163 -8.05 -9.41 3.55
N TYR A 164 -7.81 -10.10 4.68
CA TYR A 164 -7.51 -11.52 4.65
C TYR A 164 -8.67 -12.38 4.13
N ASN A 165 -9.92 -12.02 4.44
CA ASN A 165 -11.09 -12.71 3.91
C ASN A 165 -11.20 -12.57 2.38
N ALA A 166 -10.72 -11.46 1.82
CA ALA A 166 -10.66 -11.23 0.37
C ALA A 166 -9.59 -12.08 -0.34
N VAL A 167 -8.66 -12.71 0.38
CA VAL A 167 -7.66 -13.61 -0.20
C VAL A 167 -8.33 -14.94 -0.60
N SER A 168 -8.07 -15.42 -1.80
CA SER A 168 -8.47 -16.75 -2.28
C SER A 168 -7.78 -17.87 -1.48
N PRO A 169 -8.37 -19.07 -1.34
CA PRO A 169 -7.65 -20.22 -0.81
C PRO A 169 -6.33 -20.46 -1.57
N GLY A 170 -5.23 -20.61 -0.87
CA GLY A 170 -3.88 -20.72 -1.46
C GLY A 170 -3.21 -19.40 -1.81
N GLY A 171 -3.95 -18.29 -1.77
CA GLY A 171 -3.46 -16.94 -2.07
C GLY A 171 -2.63 -16.32 -0.95
N LEU A 172 -2.13 -15.11 -1.21
CA LEU A 172 -1.25 -14.35 -0.30
C LEU A 172 -1.89 -13.03 0.13
N PHE A 173 -1.71 -12.69 1.40
CA PHE A 173 -1.86 -11.34 1.90
C PHE A 173 -0.47 -10.77 2.22
N ILE A 174 -0.09 -9.71 1.53
CA ILE A 174 1.19 -9.02 1.66
C ILE A 174 0.92 -7.61 2.17
N PHE A 175 1.48 -7.26 3.32
CA PHE A 175 1.28 -5.93 3.89
C PHE A 175 2.47 -5.47 4.71
N THR A 176 2.51 -4.17 5.00
CA THR A 176 3.55 -3.57 5.84
C THR A 176 2.97 -2.94 7.09
N THR A 177 3.81 -2.83 8.12
CA THR A 177 3.49 -2.15 9.38
C THR A 177 4.66 -1.27 9.82
N HIS A 178 4.41 -0.23 10.59
CA HIS A 178 5.46 0.39 11.38
C HIS A 178 5.78 -0.48 12.58
N GLY A 179 7.04 -0.95 12.65
CA GLY A 179 7.58 -1.74 13.74
C GLY A 179 8.64 -1.00 14.56
N TYR A 180 9.57 -1.73 15.14
CA TYR A 180 10.63 -1.14 15.98
C TYR A 180 11.62 -0.27 15.19
N GLN A 181 11.89 -0.59 13.92
CA GLN A 181 12.73 0.26 13.07
C GLN A 181 12.04 1.60 12.77
N SER A 182 10.75 1.59 12.46
CA SER A 182 9.97 2.82 12.31
C SER A 182 9.94 3.64 13.61
N LYS A 183 9.75 2.96 14.76
CA LYS A 183 9.80 3.60 16.07
C LYS A 183 11.11 4.36 16.26
N LYS A 184 12.24 3.74 15.94
CA LYS A 184 13.57 4.34 16.03
C LYS A 184 13.75 5.48 15.03
N TYR A 185 13.35 5.25 13.77
CA TYR A 185 13.52 6.22 12.68
C TYR A 185 12.77 7.53 12.93
N PHE A 186 11.52 7.45 13.41
CA PHE A 186 10.69 8.61 13.70
C PHE A 186 10.74 9.09 15.15
N SER A 187 11.55 8.45 16.01
CA SER A 187 11.64 8.75 17.46
C SER A 187 10.30 8.66 18.18
N PHE A 188 9.48 7.68 17.84
CA PHE A 188 8.18 7.47 18.49
C PHE A 188 8.29 6.95 19.93
N PRO A 189 7.28 7.18 20.79
CA PRO A 189 7.29 6.74 22.18
C PRO A 189 7.19 5.23 22.34
N ASP A 190 7.24 4.76 23.59
CA ASP A 190 7.13 3.35 23.91
C ASP A 190 5.72 2.82 23.64
N LEU A 191 5.68 1.56 23.19
CA LEU A 191 4.44 0.83 22.96
C LEU A 191 3.77 0.51 24.30
N ASN A 192 2.45 0.38 24.30
CA ASN A 192 1.71 -0.11 25.46
C ASN A 192 2.03 -1.60 25.74
N LYS A 193 1.45 -2.18 26.79
CA LYS A 193 1.67 -3.59 27.18
C LYS A 193 1.25 -4.62 26.11
N GLN A 194 0.36 -4.23 25.20
CA GLN A 194 -0.07 -5.08 24.08
C GLN A 194 0.87 -4.95 22.87
N GLY A 195 1.85 -4.05 22.90
CA GLY A 195 2.75 -3.81 21.79
C GLY A 195 2.15 -2.92 20.70
N TYR A 196 1.30 -1.96 21.09
CA TYR A 196 0.59 -1.05 20.20
C TYR A 196 0.75 0.41 20.66
N TRP A 197 0.82 1.33 19.72
CA TRP A 197 0.77 2.78 19.94
C TRP A 197 0.08 3.47 18.77
N PHE A 198 -0.69 4.51 19.05
CA PHE A 198 -1.41 5.30 18.06
C PHE A 198 -1.37 6.79 18.42
N LEU A 199 -1.15 7.63 17.41
CA LEU A 199 -1.29 9.09 17.50
C LEU A 199 -2.34 9.55 16.49
N PRO A 200 -3.39 10.27 16.91
CA PRO A 200 -4.38 10.87 16.00
C PRO A 200 -3.79 12.11 15.31
N SER A 201 -2.87 11.89 14.39
CA SER A 201 -2.20 12.91 13.58
C SER A 201 -1.84 12.33 12.23
N SER A 202 -2.16 13.03 11.16
CA SER A 202 -1.90 12.61 9.77
C SER A 202 -1.45 13.79 8.94
N GLU A 203 -0.61 13.52 7.95
CA GLU A 203 -0.28 14.43 6.86
C GLU A 203 -1.43 14.55 5.84
N GLN A 204 -2.36 13.60 5.80
CA GLN A 204 -3.57 13.65 4.98
C GLN A 204 -4.67 14.40 5.75
N LEU A 205 -4.84 15.67 5.45
CA LEU A 205 -5.71 16.59 6.20
C LEU A 205 -7.21 16.41 5.90
N ASP A 206 -7.54 15.67 4.88
CA ASP A 206 -8.89 15.35 4.43
C ASP A 206 -9.47 14.09 5.07
N LEU A 207 -8.64 13.32 5.79
CA LEU A 207 -9.07 12.16 6.54
C LEU A 207 -9.24 12.48 8.04
N ASP A 208 -10.21 11.83 8.68
CA ASP A 208 -10.37 11.92 10.13
C ASP A 208 -9.16 11.28 10.83
N VAL A 209 -8.41 12.10 11.57
CA VAL A 209 -7.20 11.66 12.28
C VAL A 209 -7.46 10.56 13.32
N HIS A 210 -8.69 10.41 13.80
CA HIS A 210 -9.07 9.32 14.71
C HIS A 210 -9.30 7.99 13.97
N GLN A 211 -9.48 8.04 12.65
CA GLN A 211 -9.64 6.87 11.79
C GLN A 211 -8.37 6.58 10.97
N TYR A 212 -7.54 7.59 10.73
CA TYR A 212 -6.30 7.50 9.96
C TYR A 212 -5.22 8.38 10.60
N GLY A 213 -4.40 7.80 11.46
CA GLY A 213 -3.35 8.50 12.20
C GLY A 213 -1.97 7.89 11.96
N GLN A 214 -1.19 7.78 13.01
CA GLN A 214 0.12 7.12 13.00
C GLN A 214 0.09 5.95 13.97
N THR A 215 0.40 4.76 13.48
CA THR A 215 0.36 3.51 14.26
C THR A 215 1.71 2.83 14.26
N ILE A 216 2.13 2.35 15.43
CA ILE A 216 3.28 1.46 15.57
C ILE A 216 2.83 0.21 16.30
N VAL A 217 3.27 -0.94 15.82
CA VAL A 217 2.95 -2.24 16.39
C VAL A 217 4.22 -3.07 16.58
N SER A 218 4.25 -3.85 17.66
CA SER A 218 5.29 -4.87 17.82
C SER A 218 4.98 -6.09 16.93
N PRO A 219 6.00 -6.87 16.56
CA PRO A 219 5.76 -8.15 15.85
C PRO A 219 4.86 -9.10 16.63
N SER A 220 4.92 -9.11 17.97
CA SER A 220 4.04 -9.91 18.82
C SER A 220 2.57 -9.49 18.68
N TYR A 221 2.28 -8.19 18.67
CA TYR A 221 0.92 -7.69 18.44
C TYR A 221 0.36 -8.21 17.11
N VAL A 222 1.12 -8.07 16.02
CA VAL A 222 0.69 -8.54 14.69
C VAL A 222 0.48 -10.05 14.68
N CYS A 223 1.42 -10.84 15.24
CA CYS A 223 1.28 -12.29 15.34
C CYS A 223 0.03 -12.72 16.13
N ASP A 224 -0.29 -12.04 17.22
CA ASP A 224 -1.47 -12.35 18.01
C ASP A 224 -2.77 -12.04 17.25
N LYS A 225 -2.80 -10.95 16.48
CA LYS A 225 -3.93 -10.65 15.58
C LYS A 225 -4.05 -11.66 14.43
N ILE A 226 -2.92 -12.09 13.84
CA ILE A 226 -2.93 -13.12 12.78
C ILE A 226 -3.49 -14.46 13.28
N LYS A 227 -3.18 -14.88 14.52
CA LYS A 227 -3.71 -16.11 15.13
C LYS A 227 -5.25 -16.11 15.26
N LEU A 228 -5.87 -14.95 15.29
CA LEU A 228 -7.33 -14.80 15.37
C LEU A 228 -8.01 -14.88 14.00
N LEU A 229 -7.26 -14.89 12.91
CA LEU A 229 -7.80 -15.00 11.56
C LEU A 229 -8.36 -16.41 11.30
N PRO A 230 -9.42 -16.55 10.48
CA PRO A 230 -9.94 -17.85 10.09
C PRO A 230 -8.98 -18.59 9.14
N TYR A 231 -9.21 -19.89 8.95
CA TYR A 231 -8.54 -20.70 7.92
C TYR A 231 -7.02 -20.87 8.09
N ASN A 232 -6.54 -20.97 9.35
CA ASN A 232 -5.14 -21.27 9.68
C ASN A 232 -4.12 -20.47 8.86
N PRO A 233 -4.01 -19.16 9.04
CA PRO A 233 -3.06 -18.33 8.31
C PRO A 233 -1.62 -18.80 8.56
N ILE A 234 -0.82 -18.94 7.49
CA ILE A 234 0.59 -19.30 7.57
C ILE A 234 1.44 -18.05 7.28
N ILE A 235 2.22 -17.62 8.25
CA ILE A 235 3.22 -16.57 8.03
C ILE A 235 4.36 -17.16 7.19
N LYS A 236 4.44 -16.78 5.93
CA LYS A 236 5.48 -17.22 4.99
C LYS A 236 6.76 -16.41 5.13
N LYS A 237 6.64 -15.13 5.47
CA LYS A 237 7.75 -14.24 5.70
C LYS A 237 7.36 -13.12 6.66
N TYR A 238 8.27 -12.81 7.55
CA TYR A 238 8.35 -11.58 8.32
C TYR A 238 9.78 -11.03 8.16
N THR A 239 9.89 -9.74 7.93
CA THR A 239 11.20 -9.07 7.89
C THR A 239 11.07 -7.67 8.46
N GLU A 240 11.79 -7.42 9.55
CA GLU A 240 11.85 -6.11 10.18
C GLU A 240 12.56 -5.10 9.27
N GLY A 241 12.02 -3.88 9.15
CA GLY A 241 12.63 -2.79 8.39
C GLY A 241 12.82 -3.08 6.90
N PHE A 242 11.99 -3.93 6.31
CA PHE A 242 12.15 -4.36 4.92
C PHE A 242 11.83 -3.28 3.90
N TRP A 243 10.70 -2.56 4.08
CA TRP A 243 10.28 -1.52 3.15
C TRP A 243 10.79 -0.16 3.60
N TRP A 244 11.46 0.55 2.74
CA TRP A 244 12.10 1.84 3.04
C TRP A 244 13.03 1.82 4.26
N GLU A 245 13.62 0.65 4.58
CA GLU A 245 14.52 0.42 5.73
C GLU A 245 13.88 0.65 7.11
N HIS A 246 12.55 0.86 7.16
CA HIS A 246 11.87 1.09 8.44
C HIS A 246 10.53 0.38 8.59
N GLN A 247 9.78 0.05 7.51
CA GLN A 247 8.54 -0.70 7.65
C GLN A 247 8.78 -2.21 7.61
N ASP A 248 8.11 -2.91 8.50
CA ASP A 248 8.14 -4.37 8.58
C ASP A 248 7.25 -4.98 7.49
N LEU A 249 7.75 -6.04 6.85
CA LEU A 249 7.03 -6.82 5.84
C LEU A 249 6.38 -8.05 6.48
N TRP A 250 5.14 -8.31 6.09
CA TRP A 250 4.38 -9.51 6.39
C TRP A 250 3.86 -10.16 5.12
N VAL A 251 4.12 -11.46 4.96
CA VAL A 251 3.55 -12.30 3.90
C VAL A 251 2.79 -13.45 4.57
N ILE A 252 1.47 -13.46 4.42
CA ILE A 252 0.60 -14.47 4.99
C ILE A 252 -0.03 -15.27 3.86
N LYS A 253 0.04 -16.59 3.93
CA LYS A 253 -0.67 -17.49 3.01
C LYS A 253 -1.96 -17.98 3.65
N LYS A 254 -3.06 -17.95 2.88
CA LYS A 254 -4.33 -18.57 3.25
C LYS A 254 -4.30 -20.05 2.84
N GLU A 255 -4.51 -20.96 3.78
CA GLU A 255 -4.52 -22.39 3.45
C GLU A 255 -5.65 -22.77 2.48
N ILE A 256 -5.40 -23.78 1.68
CA ILE A 256 -6.42 -24.49 0.90
C ILE A 256 -7.09 -25.47 1.86
N LYS A 257 -8.40 -25.34 2.06
CA LYS A 257 -9.16 -26.33 2.84
C LYS A 257 -9.29 -27.62 2.07
#